data_bdcfd3236db11d8d8c55a716ad9f372c
#
_entry.id   bdcfd3236db11d8d8c55a716ad9f372c
#
_cell.length_a   1.000
_cell.length_b   1.000
_cell.length_c   1.000
_cell.angle_alpha   90.00
_cell.angle_beta   90.00
_cell.angle_gamma   90.00
#
_symmetry.space_group_name_H-M   'P 1'
#
loop_
_entity.id
_entity.type
_entity.pdbx_description
1 polymer ?
#
loop_
_entity_poly.entity_id
_entity_poly.type
_entity_poly.pdbx_seq_one_letter_code
_entity_poly.pdbx_strand_id
1 'polypeptide(L)'
;MADFRNPISIMMQNKGKIYVKKFIILLFWLGVWQILAMCVDNFLLVVTPLQALQALLTLAGQVEFWRSAFDSLWRIAFGFLLGAVLALLLAAISYRYPLAEEVLRPFMVFCKAVPVAVFAVLLLIWWGSSMLAVAICFLVVFPNIYLNTLEGLKSADRGLLEMAEVFRLPLGTQFFYIYRPALKPFLLSAFQLSLGMCWKSGVAAEVIGTPSHSIGGALYLAKIYLDTADLFAWTAVIVVLSVFFEKIIFYGIEVFFRWEPACKDPSMPQKIAGREQRTLCVRNLGKSFHNQWIFRHVDHEFHSGEPYVCLLYTSPSPRD
;
A
#
# COMPACT_ATOMS: atom_id res chain seq x y z
N MET A 1 -24.37 12.23 -41.97
CA MET A 1 -25.04 12.13 -40.65
C MET A 1 -24.11 11.37 -39.72
N ALA A 2 -23.30 12.08 -38.93
CA ALA A 2 -22.37 11.48 -37.99
C ALA A 2 -23.13 11.16 -36.69
N ASP A 3 -23.12 9.89 -36.33
CA ASP A 3 -23.80 9.34 -35.14
C ASP A 3 -23.08 9.84 -33.87
N PHE A 4 -23.60 10.89 -33.28
CA PHE A 4 -23.15 11.45 -31.99
C PHE A 4 -23.60 10.52 -30.86
N ARG A 5 -22.98 9.34 -30.71
CA ARG A 5 -23.20 8.53 -29.53
C ARG A 5 -22.57 9.21 -28.33
N ASN A 6 -23.41 9.51 -27.35
CA ASN A 6 -23.05 10.18 -26.10
C ASN A 6 -21.82 9.48 -25.42
N PRO A 7 -20.75 10.19 -25.11
CA PRO A 7 -19.55 9.59 -24.51
C PRO A 7 -19.84 8.86 -23.18
N ILE A 8 -20.89 9.27 -22.48
CA ILE A 8 -21.37 8.62 -21.25
C ILE A 8 -21.92 7.22 -21.52
N SER A 9 -22.62 6.99 -22.65
CA SER A 9 -23.17 5.67 -23.01
C SER A 9 -22.06 4.68 -23.38
N ILE A 10 -21.00 5.14 -24.02
CA ILE A 10 -19.82 4.33 -24.36
C ILE A 10 -19.06 3.94 -23.09
N MET A 11 -18.92 4.84 -22.13
CA MET A 11 -18.29 4.56 -20.82
C MET A 11 -19.09 3.57 -19.98
N MET A 12 -20.43 3.67 -19.96
CA MET A 12 -21.29 2.72 -19.26
C MET A 12 -21.28 1.34 -19.92
N GLN A 13 -21.29 1.26 -21.24
CA GLN A 13 -21.25 0.02 -22.00
C GLN A 13 -19.90 -0.71 -21.82
N ASN A 14 -18.81 0.04 -21.69
CA ASN A 14 -17.48 -0.54 -21.42
C ASN A 14 -17.37 -1.07 -19.97
N LYS A 15 -17.95 -0.38 -18.98
CA LYS A 15 -18.01 -0.88 -17.60
C LYS A 15 -18.82 -2.18 -17.51
N GLY A 16 -19.99 -2.26 -18.15
CA GLY A 16 -20.80 -3.48 -18.19
C GLY A 16 -20.04 -4.69 -18.77
N LYS A 17 -19.36 -4.51 -19.90
CA LYS A 17 -18.53 -5.56 -20.51
C LYS A 17 -17.39 -6.04 -19.61
N ILE A 18 -16.78 -5.14 -18.82
CA ILE A 18 -15.71 -5.49 -17.88
C ILE A 18 -16.26 -6.35 -16.72
N TYR A 19 -17.43 -6.02 -16.17
CA TYR A 19 -18.06 -6.81 -15.11
C TYR A 19 -18.50 -8.19 -15.61
N VAL A 20 -19.09 -8.29 -16.79
CA VAL A 20 -19.46 -9.56 -17.42
C VAL A 20 -18.25 -10.42 -17.65
N LYS A 21 -17.15 -9.87 -18.18
CA LYS A 21 -15.89 -10.60 -18.36
C LYS A 21 -15.34 -11.13 -17.04
N LYS A 22 -15.31 -10.32 -15.98
CA LYS A 22 -14.86 -10.77 -14.64
C LYS A 22 -15.74 -11.87 -14.09
N PHE A 23 -17.06 -11.78 -14.27
CA PHE A 23 -18.00 -12.78 -13.83
C PHE A 23 -17.84 -14.11 -14.57
N ILE A 24 -17.63 -14.09 -15.88
CA ILE A 24 -17.35 -15.29 -16.67
C ILE A 24 -16.05 -15.97 -16.22
N ILE A 25 -15.01 -15.17 -15.95
CA ILE A 25 -13.72 -15.71 -15.44
C ILE A 25 -13.92 -16.36 -14.07
N LEU A 26 -14.71 -15.75 -13.18
CA LEU A 26 -15.02 -16.31 -11.87
C LEU A 26 -15.77 -17.65 -12.02
N LEU A 27 -16.80 -17.69 -12.86
CA LEU A 27 -17.55 -18.93 -13.13
C LEU A 27 -16.66 -20.02 -13.73
N PHE A 28 -15.75 -19.66 -14.62
CA PHE A 28 -14.79 -20.60 -15.18
C PHE A 28 -13.93 -21.26 -14.09
N TRP A 29 -13.35 -20.48 -13.19
CA TRP A 29 -12.53 -21.00 -12.10
C TRP A 29 -13.33 -21.83 -11.08
N LEU A 30 -14.56 -21.41 -10.77
CA LEU A 30 -15.48 -22.24 -9.94
C LEU A 30 -15.82 -23.57 -10.62
N GLY A 31 -16.02 -23.57 -11.94
CA GLY A 31 -16.24 -24.77 -12.72
C GLY A 31 -15.03 -25.71 -12.72
N VAL A 32 -13.83 -25.18 -12.89
CA VAL A 32 -12.58 -25.94 -12.78
C VAL A 32 -12.44 -26.56 -11.38
N TRP A 33 -12.71 -25.81 -10.32
CA TRP A 33 -12.69 -26.35 -8.95
C TRP A 33 -13.73 -27.45 -8.76
N GLN A 34 -14.97 -27.26 -9.26
CA GLN A 34 -16.01 -28.28 -9.18
C GLN A 34 -15.61 -29.58 -9.88
N ILE A 35 -15.03 -29.47 -11.09
CA ILE A 35 -14.56 -30.65 -11.85
C ILE A 35 -13.44 -31.38 -11.10
N LEU A 36 -12.47 -30.63 -10.56
CA LEU A 36 -11.38 -31.20 -9.77
C LEU A 36 -11.92 -31.93 -8.52
N ALA A 37 -12.90 -31.35 -7.82
CA ALA A 37 -13.53 -32.00 -6.66
C ALA A 37 -14.24 -33.28 -7.03
N MET A 38 -14.90 -33.33 -8.20
CA MET A 38 -15.57 -34.55 -8.70
C MET A 38 -14.58 -35.63 -9.18
N CYS A 39 -13.44 -35.21 -9.76
CA CYS A 39 -12.42 -36.17 -10.22
C CYS A 39 -11.68 -36.86 -9.07
N VAL A 40 -11.50 -36.19 -7.94
CA VAL A 40 -10.81 -36.74 -6.76
C VAL A 40 -11.70 -37.70 -6.00
N ASP A 41 -13.04 -37.54 -6.09
CA ASP A 41 -14.09 -38.36 -5.46
C ASP A 41 -13.82 -38.75 -3.98
N ASN A 42 -13.10 -37.89 -3.29
CA ASN A 42 -12.76 -38.06 -1.88
C ASN A 42 -13.01 -36.74 -1.13
N PHE A 43 -14.13 -36.68 -0.41
CA PHE A 43 -14.57 -35.50 0.32
C PHE A 43 -13.60 -35.07 1.45
N LEU A 44 -12.74 -36.01 1.91
CA LEU A 44 -11.70 -35.69 2.89
C LEU A 44 -10.52 -34.87 2.30
N LEU A 45 -10.33 -34.95 0.98
CA LEU A 45 -9.21 -34.27 0.32
C LEU A 45 -9.65 -32.98 -0.35
N VAL A 46 -10.75 -33.03 -1.10
CA VAL A 46 -11.23 -31.85 -1.86
C VAL A 46 -12.74 -31.72 -1.72
N VAL A 47 -13.17 -30.60 -1.21
CA VAL A 47 -14.58 -30.24 -1.01
C VAL A 47 -15.08 -29.42 -2.20
N THR A 48 -16.34 -29.65 -2.57
CA THR A 48 -16.98 -28.86 -3.63
C THR A 48 -17.22 -27.41 -3.19
N PRO A 49 -17.24 -26.44 -4.12
CA PRO A 49 -17.55 -25.03 -3.79
C PRO A 49 -18.86 -24.86 -3.02
N LEU A 50 -19.86 -25.71 -3.30
CA LEU A 50 -21.15 -25.65 -2.63
C LEU A 50 -21.04 -26.09 -1.17
N GLN A 51 -20.32 -27.17 -0.88
CA GLN A 51 -20.08 -27.63 0.48
C GLN A 51 -19.27 -26.64 1.29
N ALA A 52 -18.22 -26.03 0.70
CA ALA A 52 -17.45 -24.97 1.34
C ALA A 52 -18.32 -23.73 1.67
N LEU A 53 -19.26 -23.39 0.77
CA LEU A 53 -20.21 -22.29 1.00
C LEU A 53 -21.20 -22.64 2.12
N GLN A 54 -21.71 -23.85 2.16
CA GLN A 54 -22.60 -24.31 3.25
C GLN A 54 -21.89 -24.30 4.59
N ALA A 55 -20.66 -24.80 4.68
CA ALA A 55 -19.83 -24.71 5.88
C ALA A 55 -19.62 -23.27 6.32
N LEU A 56 -19.29 -22.36 5.38
CA LEU A 56 -19.13 -20.95 5.66
C LEU A 56 -20.41 -20.32 6.24
N LEU A 57 -21.58 -20.62 5.68
CA LEU A 57 -22.86 -20.11 6.18
C LEU A 57 -23.19 -20.64 7.57
N THR A 58 -22.87 -21.90 7.86
CA THR A 58 -23.04 -22.51 9.17
C THR A 58 -22.12 -21.86 10.20
N LEU A 59 -20.85 -21.68 9.88
CA LEU A 59 -19.86 -21.00 10.71
C LEU A 59 -20.25 -19.54 10.97
N ALA A 60 -20.70 -18.80 9.96
CA ALA A 60 -21.09 -17.40 10.06
C ALA A 60 -22.29 -17.17 11.02
N GLY A 61 -23.09 -18.21 11.30
CA GLY A 61 -24.12 -18.17 12.32
C GLY A 61 -23.60 -18.22 13.76
N GLN A 62 -22.33 -18.53 13.98
CA GLN A 62 -21.73 -18.66 15.29
C GLN A 62 -21.02 -17.39 15.73
N VAL A 63 -21.22 -16.96 16.98
CA VAL A 63 -20.55 -15.77 17.55
C VAL A 63 -19.03 -15.95 17.60
N GLU A 64 -18.59 -17.17 17.88
CA GLU A 64 -17.16 -17.57 17.91
C GLU A 64 -16.43 -17.30 16.62
N PHE A 65 -17.11 -17.49 15.47
CA PHE A 65 -16.58 -17.20 14.15
C PHE A 65 -16.20 -15.72 13.99
N TRP A 66 -17.12 -14.82 14.34
CA TRP A 66 -16.87 -13.38 14.21
C TRP A 66 -15.80 -12.88 15.18
N ARG A 67 -15.78 -13.46 16.39
CA ARG A 67 -14.74 -13.16 17.38
C ARG A 67 -13.36 -13.58 16.85
N SER A 68 -13.23 -14.80 16.35
CA SER A 68 -11.96 -15.30 15.78
C SER A 68 -11.51 -14.48 14.59
N ALA A 69 -12.43 -14.12 13.69
CA ALA A 69 -12.13 -13.27 12.54
C ALA A 69 -11.67 -11.86 12.94
N PHE A 70 -12.33 -11.25 13.94
CA PHE A 70 -11.98 -9.91 14.42
C PHE A 70 -10.64 -9.91 15.17
N ASP A 71 -10.41 -10.88 16.05
CA ASP A 71 -9.18 -10.98 16.84
C ASP A 71 -7.96 -11.21 15.94
N SER A 72 -8.08 -12.07 14.92
CA SER A 72 -7.01 -12.25 13.91
C SER A 72 -6.78 -10.99 13.08
N LEU A 73 -7.84 -10.34 12.60
CA LEU A 73 -7.74 -9.08 11.87
C LEU A 73 -7.01 -8.03 12.70
N TRP A 74 -7.38 -7.89 13.98
CA TRP A 74 -6.77 -6.92 14.89
C TRP A 74 -5.29 -7.20 15.12
N ARG A 75 -4.89 -8.46 15.39
CA ARG A 75 -3.47 -8.83 15.59
C ARG A 75 -2.62 -8.54 14.35
N ILE A 76 -3.11 -8.96 13.18
CA ILE A 76 -2.40 -8.75 11.91
C ILE A 76 -2.33 -7.27 11.57
N ALA A 77 -3.43 -6.53 11.72
CA ALA A 77 -3.48 -5.09 11.46
C ALA A 77 -2.56 -4.30 12.40
N PHE A 78 -2.56 -4.63 13.68
CA PHE A 78 -1.70 -3.98 14.66
C PHE A 78 -0.21 -4.22 14.36
N GLY A 79 0.18 -5.47 14.07
CA GLY A 79 1.55 -5.80 13.66
C GLY A 79 1.98 -5.08 12.39
N PHE A 80 1.10 -5.00 11.39
CA PHE A 80 1.32 -4.26 10.15
C PHE A 80 1.53 -2.76 10.41
N LEU A 81 0.63 -2.12 11.14
CA LEU A 81 0.69 -0.68 11.42
C LEU A 81 1.93 -0.33 12.25
N LEU A 82 2.23 -1.12 13.27
CA LEU A 82 3.43 -0.93 14.09
C LEU A 82 4.70 -1.01 13.22
N GLY A 83 4.80 -2.04 12.38
CA GLY A 83 5.92 -2.21 11.44
C GLY A 83 6.02 -1.07 10.44
N ALA A 84 4.90 -0.65 9.87
CA ALA A 84 4.86 0.43 8.89
C ALA A 84 5.27 1.78 9.49
N VAL A 85 4.70 2.16 10.64
CA VAL A 85 5.02 3.43 11.31
C VAL A 85 6.49 3.48 11.69
N LEU A 86 7.01 2.42 12.34
CA LEU A 86 8.40 2.39 12.75
C LEU A 86 9.36 2.40 11.54
N ALA A 87 9.01 1.70 10.47
CA ALA A 87 9.77 1.70 9.22
C ALA A 87 9.86 3.09 8.59
N LEU A 88 8.75 3.81 8.51
CA LEU A 88 8.71 5.17 7.96
C LEU A 88 9.55 6.14 8.81
N LEU A 89 9.44 6.07 10.13
CA LEU A 89 10.21 6.92 11.04
C LEU A 89 11.71 6.64 10.94
N LEU A 90 12.12 5.36 10.99
CA LEU A 90 13.53 5.00 10.91
C LEU A 90 14.12 5.26 9.52
N ALA A 91 13.35 5.12 8.44
CA ALA A 91 13.80 5.49 7.10
C ALA A 91 14.06 7.00 6.98
N ALA A 92 13.20 7.83 7.57
CA ALA A 92 13.41 9.28 7.61
C ALA A 92 14.65 9.65 8.43
N ILE A 93 14.89 9.00 9.56
CA ILE A 93 16.10 9.18 10.39
C ILE A 93 17.34 8.75 9.61
N SER A 94 17.31 7.57 8.95
CA SER A 94 18.43 7.04 8.17
C SER A 94 18.75 7.91 6.95
N TYR A 95 17.75 8.51 6.34
CA TYR A 95 17.96 9.48 5.26
C TYR A 95 18.73 10.72 5.73
N ARG A 96 18.45 11.18 6.97
CA ARG A 96 19.13 12.36 7.55
C ARG A 96 20.51 12.02 8.12
N TYR A 97 20.69 10.81 8.66
CA TYR A 97 21.91 10.36 9.32
C TYR A 97 22.41 9.06 8.67
N PRO A 98 23.45 9.14 7.79
CA PRO A 98 23.98 7.96 7.09
C PRO A 98 24.43 6.82 8.02
N LEU A 99 24.94 7.18 9.19
CA LEU A 99 25.36 6.22 10.21
C LEU A 99 24.20 5.33 10.70
N ALA A 100 23.00 5.89 10.79
CA ALA A 100 21.81 5.11 11.15
C ALA A 100 21.44 4.09 10.04
N GLU A 101 21.64 4.44 8.78
CA GLU A 101 21.48 3.50 7.66
C GLU A 101 22.50 2.36 7.74
N GLU A 102 23.78 2.68 7.97
CA GLU A 102 24.84 1.68 8.05
C GLU A 102 24.60 0.66 9.18
N VAL A 103 24.09 1.11 10.32
CA VAL A 103 23.77 0.26 11.48
C VAL A 103 22.50 -0.57 11.23
N LEU A 104 21.45 0.01 10.63
CA LEU A 104 20.17 -0.68 10.43
C LEU A 104 20.19 -1.64 9.23
N ARG A 105 20.99 -1.36 8.22
CA ARG A 105 21.02 -2.15 6.97
C ARG A 105 21.28 -3.64 7.19
N PRO A 106 22.31 -4.08 7.97
CA PRO A 106 22.54 -5.50 8.22
C PRO A 106 21.37 -6.16 8.96
N PHE A 107 20.71 -5.46 9.88
CA PHE A 107 19.53 -5.96 10.57
C PHE A 107 18.36 -6.17 9.59
N MET A 108 18.12 -5.25 8.66
CA MET A 108 17.07 -5.40 7.64
C MET A 108 17.34 -6.60 6.71
N VAL A 109 18.60 -6.79 6.32
CA VAL A 109 19.01 -7.93 5.50
C VAL A 109 18.81 -9.24 6.26
N PHE A 110 19.17 -9.29 7.54
CA PHE A 110 18.96 -10.44 8.40
C PHE A 110 17.47 -10.80 8.51
N CYS A 111 16.61 -9.83 8.79
CA CYS A 111 15.16 -10.05 8.88
C CYS A 111 14.54 -10.60 7.58
N LYS A 112 15.08 -10.21 6.41
CA LYS A 112 14.62 -10.70 5.09
C LYS A 112 15.19 -12.08 4.73
N ALA A 113 16.39 -12.41 5.21
CA ALA A 113 17.07 -13.66 4.89
C ALA A 113 16.54 -14.85 5.70
N VAL A 114 16.14 -14.62 6.94
CA VAL A 114 15.68 -15.70 7.83
C VAL A 114 14.26 -16.12 7.48
N PRO A 115 13.99 -17.42 7.29
CA PRO A 115 12.63 -17.93 7.07
C PRO A 115 11.68 -17.56 8.20
N VAL A 116 10.49 -17.09 7.86
CA VAL A 116 9.47 -16.67 8.84
C VAL A 116 9.14 -17.76 9.86
N ALA A 117 9.17 -19.04 9.45
CA ALA A 117 8.90 -20.17 10.33
C ALA A 117 9.93 -20.28 11.47
N VAL A 118 11.20 -19.97 11.22
CA VAL A 118 12.24 -19.98 12.27
C VAL A 118 11.97 -18.87 13.29
N PHE A 119 11.64 -17.68 12.83
CA PHE A 119 11.23 -16.60 13.74
C PHE A 119 9.98 -16.96 14.53
N ALA A 120 9.01 -17.64 13.91
CA ALA A 120 7.78 -18.05 14.59
C ALA A 120 8.06 -18.97 15.78
N VAL A 121 8.95 -19.95 15.62
CA VAL A 121 9.34 -20.84 16.73
C VAL A 121 10.06 -20.11 17.85
N LEU A 122 11.03 -19.23 17.50
CA LEU A 122 11.76 -18.46 18.51
C LEU A 122 10.86 -17.50 19.28
N LEU A 123 9.99 -16.77 18.57
CA LEU A 123 9.09 -15.81 19.19
C LEU A 123 7.98 -16.48 20.00
N LEU A 124 7.55 -17.68 19.61
CA LEU A 124 6.59 -18.47 20.38
C LEU A 124 7.14 -18.82 21.76
N ILE A 125 8.44 -19.17 21.83
CA ILE A 125 9.10 -19.49 23.12
C ILE A 125 9.24 -18.24 23.99
N TRP A 126 9.52 -17.07 23.39
CA TRP A 126 9.78 -15.84 24.15
C TRP A 126 8.52 -15.09 24.57
N TRP A 127 7.53 -14.98 23.67
CA TRP A 127 6.36 -14.10 23.86
C TRP A 127 5.03 -14.84 23.88
N GLY A 128 5.05 -16.16 23.68
CA GLY A 128 3.85 -16.98 23.67
C GLY A 128 3.00 -16.81 22.41
N SER A 129 1.89 -17.51 22.38
CA SER A 129 1.02 -17.64 21.20
C SER A 129 0.25 -16.35 20.86
N SER A 130 -0.14 -15.55 21.85
CA SER A 130 -1.02 -14.40 21.68
C SER A 130 -0.38 -13.25 20.89
N MET A 131 0.93 -13.01 21.07
CA MET A 131 1.69 -11.95 20.42
C MET A 131 2.43 -12.41 19.17
N LEU A 132 2.45 -13.71 18.88
CA LEU A 132 3.21 -14.29 17.80
C LEU A 132 2.85 -13.69 16.44
N ALA A 133 1.56 -13.61 16.11
CA ALA A 133 1.11 -13.05 14.83
C ALA A 133 1.49 -11.57 14.68
N VAL A 134 1.38 -10.78 15.75
CA VAL A 134 1.78 -9.37 15.77
C VAL A 134 3.28 -9.22 15.46
N ALA A 135 4.11 -10.00 16.15
CA ALA A 135 5.56 -9.94 15.99
C ALA A 135 6.03 -10.40 14.61
N ILE A 136 5.45 -11.44 14.07
CA ILE A 136 5.75 -11.93 12.72
C ILE A 136 5.32 -10.92 11.66
N CYS A 137 4.12 -10.35 11.77
CA CYS A 137 3.67 -9.29 10.86
C CYS A 137 4.61 -8.08 10.90
N PHE A 138 5.01 -7.66 12.09
CA PHE A 138 5.99 -6.59 12.28
C PHE A 138 7.32 -6.91 11.56
N LEU A 139 7.91 -8.09 11.81
CA LEU A 139 9.20 -8.48 11.22
C LEU A 139 9.18 -8.57 9.70
N VAL A 140 8.05 -8.95 9.12
CA VAL A 140 7.91 -9.05 7.65
C VAL A 140 7.69 -7.68 7.01
N VAL A 141 6.90 -6.82 7.63
CA VAL A 141 6.51 -5.52 7.09
C VAL A 141 7.63 -4.50 7.23
N PHE A 142 8.26 -4.46 8.40
CA PHE A 142 9.23 -3.46 8.79
C PHE A 142 10.40 -3.31 7.80
N PRO A 143 11.17 -4.36 7.42
CA PRO A 143 12.29 -4.20 6.50
C PRO A 143 11.86 -3.84 5.09
N ASN A 144 10.71 -4.32 4.63
CA ASN A 144 10.21 -4.02 3.30
C ASN A 144 9.85 -2.54 3.15
N ILE A 145 9.08 -1.99 4.09
CA ILE A 145 8.67 -0.59 4.05
C ILE A 145 9.88 0.32 4.30
N TYR A 146 10.78 -0.03 5.23
CA TYR A 146 11.98 0.74 5.52
C TYR A 146 12.86 0.93 4.29
N LEU A 147 13.25 -0.16 3.62
CA LEU A 147 14.14 -0.09 2.47
C LEU A 147 13.54 0.69 1.30
N ASN A 148 12.27 0.42 0.97
CA ASN A 148 11.60 1.13 -0.12
C ASN A 148 11.38 2.62 0.21
N THR A 149 11.08 2.96 1.45
CA THR A 149 10.95 4.36 1.87
C THR A 149 12.28 5.09 1.76
N LEU A 150 13.36 4.45 2.19
CA LEU A 150 14.70 5.04 2.11
C LEU A 150 15.13 5.25 0.66
N GLU A 151 14.89 4.28 -0.23
CA GLU A 151 15.14 4.41 -1.66
C GLU A 151 14.29 5.50 -2.29
N GLY A 152 13.02 5.60 -1.90
CA GLY A 152 12.12 6.66 -2.35
C GLY A 152 12.58 8.06 -1.91
N LEU A 153 13.10 8.21 -0.68
CA LEU A 153 13.69 9.48 -0.23
C LEU A 153 14.95 9.84 -1.02
N LYS A 154 15.80 8.85 -1.32
CA LYS A 154 17.03 9.04 -2.10
C LYS A 154 16.76 9.31 -3.59
N SER A 155 15.60 8.94 -4.11
CA SER A 155 15.21 9.17 -5.50
C SER A 155 14.74 10.60 -5.79
N ALA A 156 14.66 11.47 -4.76
CA ALA A 156 14.31 12.87 -4.94
C ALA A 156 15.32 13.58 -5.87
N ASP A 157 14.79 14.40 -6.78
CA ASP A 157 15.60 15.11 -7.76
C ASP A 157 16.55 16.11 -7.07
N ARG A 158 17.86 15.96 -7.33
CA ARG A 158 18.90 16.81 -6.75
C ARG A 158 18.75 18.27 -7.18
N GLY A 159 18.37 18.53 -8.45
CA GLY A 159 18.15 19.87 -8.93
C GLY A 159 17.03 20.60 -8.19
N LEU A 160 15.94 19.88 -7.88
CA LEU A 160 14.85 20.43 -7.07
C LEU A 160 15.28 20.70 -5.62
N LEU A 161 16.14 19.85 -5.05
CA LEU A 161 16.67 20.06 -3.70
C LEU A 161 17.64 21.24 -3.65
N GLU A 162 18.53 21.38 -4.62
CA GLU A 162 19.42 22.54 -4.74
C GLU A 162 18.63 23.84 -4.91
N MET A 163 17.59 23.82 -5.76
CA MET A 163 16.67 24.95 -5.90
C MET A 163 16.00 25.29 -4.55
N ALA A 164 15.51 24.27 -3.84
CA ALA A 164 14.88 24.47 -2.54
C ALA A 164 15.82 25.09 -1.50
N GLU A 165 17.10 24.72 -1.54
CA GLU A 165 18.16 25.31 -0.70
C GLU A 165 18.44 26.75 -1.06
N VAL A 166 18.61 27.06 -2.35
CA VAL A 166 18.85 28.44 -2.85
C VAL A 166 17.71 29.38 -2.46
N PHE A 167 16.46 28.92 -2.58
CA PHE A 167 15.27 29.70 -2.21
C PHE A 167 14.91 29.60 -0.72
N ARG A 168 15.68 28.85 0.07
CA ARG A 168 15.45 28.63 1.52
C ARG A 168 14.02 28.18 1.82
N LEU A 169 13.51 27.23 1.03
CA LEU A 169 12.16 26.71 1.24
C LEU A 169 12.05 26.00 2.60
N PRO A 170 10.97 26.21 3.36
CA PRO A 170 10.78 25.52 4.63
C PRO A 170 10.64 24.01 4.41
N LEU A 171 11.10 23.20 5.39
CA LEU A 171 11.12 21.73 5.30
C LEU A 171 9.74 21.12 4.97
N GLY A 172 8.65 21.72 5.48
CA GLY A 172 7.29 21.29 5.15
C GLY A 172 6.98 21.41 3.66
N THR A 173 7.37 22.52 3.02
CA THR A 173 7.18 22.74 1.58
C THR A 173 8.03 21.77 0.77
N GLN A 174 9.30 21.56 1.16
CA GLN A 174 10.16 20.55 0.51
C GLN A 174 9.55 19.15 0.59
N PHE A 175 9.02 18.78 1.77
CA PHE A 175 8.37 17.48 1.94
C PHE A 175 7.15 17.31 1.01
N PHE A 176 6.26 18.29 0.98
CA PHE A 176 5.03 18.18 0.19
C PHE A 176 5.27 18.20 -1.32
N TYR A 177 6.21 19.00 -1.82
CA TYR A 177 6.39 19.23 -3.25
C TYR A 177 7.55 18.44 -3.87
N ILE A 178 8.55 18.01 -3.08
CA ILE A 178 9.71 17.28 -3.60
C ILE A 178 9.68 15.81 -3.12
N TYR A 179 9.72 15.59 -1.80
CA TYR A 179 9.84 14.24 -1.27
C TYR A 179 8.57 13.40 -1.45
N ARG A 180 7.40 13.96 -1.20
CA ARG A 180 6.13 13.24 -1.29
C ARG A 180 5.84 12.68 -2.69
N PRO A 181 5.99 13.43 -3.81
CA PRO A 181 5.84 12.87 -5.15
C PRO A 181 6.87 11.77 -5.46
N ALA A 182 8.13 11.96 -5.04
CA ALA A 182 9.19 10.96 -5.22
C ALA A 182 8.92 9.68 -4.43
N LEU A 183 8.43 9.78 -3.18
CA LEU A 183 8.07 8.66 -2.33
C LEU A 183 6.87 7.85 -2.82
N LYS A 184 5.92 8.48 -3.51
CA LYS A 184 4.63 7.86 -3.85
C LYS A 184 4.76 6.48 -4.53
N PRO A 185 5.51 6.31 -5.63
CA PRO A 185 5.62 5.01 -6.32
C PRO A 185 6.27 3.95 -5.43
N PHE A 186 7.28 4.31 -4.65
CA PHE A 186 7.98 3.40 -3.75
C PHE A 186 7.07 2.94 -2.60
N LEU A 187 6.35 3.87 -1.97
CA LEU A 187 5.42 3.53 -0.90
C LEU A 187 4.27 2.66 -1.39
N LEU A 188 3.65 2.98 -2.53
CA LEU A 188 2.57 2.16 -3.08
C LEU A 188 3.04 0.72 -3.32
N SER A 189 4.21 0.54 -3.95
CA SER A 189 4.81 -0.77 -4.18
C SER A 189 5.14 -1.51 -2.88
N ALA A 190 5.78 -0.81 -1.92
CA ALA A 190 6.14 -1.37 -0.63
C ALA A 190 4.91 -1.84 0.16
N PHE A 191 3.87 -1.03 0.24
CA PHE A 191 2.65 -1.37 0.95
C PHE A 191 1.92 -2.53 0.28
N GLN A 192 1.82 -2.56 -1.05
CA GLN A 192 1.19 -3.65 -1.79
C GLN A 192 1.88 -4.99 -1.50
N LEU A 193 3.20 -5.03 -1.59
CA LEU A 193 3.98 -6.23 -1.30
C LEU A 193 3.83 -6.65 0.17
N SER A 194 3.99 -5.69 1.09
CA SER A 194 3.96 -5.95 2.52
C SER A 194 2.59 -6.42 3.03
N LEU A 195 1.49 -5.89 2.49
CA LEU A 195 0.14 -6.32 2.85
C LEU A 195 -0.09 -7.80 2.49
N GLY A 196 0.24 -8.21 1.26
CA GLY A 196 0.10 -9.60 0.84
C GLY A 196 0.97 -10.57 1.65
N MET A 197 2.20 -10.17 1.99
CA MET A 197 3.11 -10.98 2.81
C MET A 197 2.65 -11.02 4.27
N CYS A 198 2.18 -9.92 4.82
CA CYS A 198 1.71 -9.81 6.20
C CYS A 198 0.56 -10.77 6.50
N TRP A 199 -0.46 -10.84 5.63
CA TRP A 199 -1.58 -11.76 5.79
C TRP A 199 -1.15 -13.22 5.77
N LYS A 200 -0.32 -13.61 4.79
CA LYS A 200 0.20 -14.98 4.68
C LYS A 200 1.01 -15.38 5.92
N SER A 201 1.91 -14.50 6.35
CA SER A 201 2.78 -14.76 7.49
C SER A 201 2.03 -14.71 8.83
N GLY A 202 1.08 -13.78 8.99
CA GLY A 202 0.29 -13.63 10.19
C GLY A 202 -0.62 -14.82 10.44
N VAL A 203 -1.35 -15.29 9.42
CA VAL A 203 -2.17 -16.51 9.53
C VAL A 203 -1.30 -17.74 9.77
N ALA A 204 -0.15 -17.86 9.07
CA ALA A 204 0.78 -18.96 9.31
C ALA A 204 1.31 -18.96 10.77
N ALA A 205 1.60 -17.80 11.32
CA ALA A 205 2.00 -17.64 12.71
C ALA A 205 0.88 -18.06 13.68
N GLU A 206 -0.39 -17.73 13.38
CA GLU A 206 -1.52 -18.17 14.18
C GLU A 206 -1.75 -19.69 14.11
N VAL A 207 -1.51 -20.32 12.95
CA VAL A 207 -1.57 -21.79 12.82
C VAL A 207 -0.49 -22.47 13.63
N ILE A 208 0.72 -21.88 13.72
CA ILE A 208 1.83 -22.42 14.53
C ILE A 208 1.58 -22.18 16.03
N GLY A 209 1.15 -20.97 16.39
CA GLY A 209 0.96 -20.56 17.78
C GLY A 209 -0.37 -20.99 18.38
N THR A 210 -1.37 -21.27 17.57
CA THR A 210 -2.74 -21.64 17.96
C THR A 210 -3.30 -20.78 19.10
N PRO A 211 -3.32 -19.44 18.98
CA PRO A 211 -3.89 -18.60 20.01
C PRO A 211 -5.40 -18.81 20.14
N SER A 212 -5.94 -18.57 21.32
CA SER A 212 -7.39 -18.63 21.53
C SER A 212 -8.11 -17.61 20.63
N HIS A 213 -9.26 -17.98 20.10
CA HIS A 213 -10.06 -17.15 19.20
C HIS A 213 -9.22 -16.58 18.04
N SER A 214 -8.78 -17.45 17.13
CA SER A 214 -8.03 -17.06 15.94
C SER A 214 -8.43 -17.89 14.73
N ILE A 215 -8.31 -17.28 13.54
CA ILE A 215 -8.53 -17.96 12.26
C ILE A 215 -7.50 -19.09 12.11
N GLY A 216 -6.22 -18.83 12.45
CA GLY A 216 -5.18 -19.84 12.39
C GLY A 216 -5.42 -21.03 13.34
N GLY A 217 -5.93 -20.76 14.54
CA GLY A 217 -6.34 -21.81 15.49
C GLY A 217 -7.51 -22.64 14.98
N ALA A 218 -8.53 -22.00 14.37
CA ALA A 218 -9.65 -22.69 13.73
C ALA A 218 -9.19 -23.56 12.56
N LEU A 219 -8.29 -23.08 11.70
CA LEU A 219 -7.67 -23.88 10.62
C LEU A 219 -6.89 -25.07 11.16
N TYR A 220 -6.16 -24.89 12.26
CA TYR A 220 -5.41 -25.96 12.89
C TYR A 220 -6.35 -27.06 13.42
N LEU A 221 -7.47 -26.69 14.06
CA LEU A 221 -8.49 -27.63 14.53
C LEU A 221 -9.16 -28.35 13.35
N ALA A 222 -9.59 -27.63 12.31
CA ALA A 222 -10.16 -28.22 11.10
C ALA A 222 -9.22 -29.25 10.47
N LYS A 223 -7.89 -28.97 10.47
CA LYS A 223 -6.87 -29.92 10.01
C LYS A 223 -6.82 -31.17 10.89
N ILE A 224 -6.85 -31.06 12.23
CA ILE A 224 -6.78 -32.20 13.15
C ILE A 224 -8.02 -33.08 13.01
N TYR A 225 -9.19 -32.47 12.90
CA TYR A 225 -10.46 -33.20 12.76
C TYR A 225 -10.74 -33.66 11.33
N LEU A 226 -9.85 -33.35 10.37
CA LEU A 226 -10.01 -33.65 8.93
C LEU A 226 -11.30 -33.05 8.35
N ASP A 227 -11.75 -31.93 8.93
CA ASP A 227 -12.90 -31.20 8.40
C ASP A 227 -12.46 -30.25 7.29
N THR A 228 -12.40 -30.78 6.10
CA THR A 228 -11.95 -30.09 4.91
C THR A 228 -12.91 -28.96 4.50
N ALA A 229 -14.22 -29.11 4.79
CA ALA A 229 -15.22 -28.08 4.47
C ALA A 229 -14.98 -26.83 5.28
N ASP A 230 -14.73 -26.93 6.57
CA ASP A 230 -14.38 -25.82 7.44
C ASP A 230 -13.03 -25.18 7.06
N LEU A 231 -12.06 -26.01 6.66
CA LEU A 231 -10.76 -25.52 6.21
C LEU A 231 -10.88 -24.62 4.96
N PHE A 232 -11.68 -25.01 3.97
CA PHE A 232 -11.96 -24.19 2.79
C PHE A 232 -12.81 -22.95 3.14
N ALA A 233 -13.78 -23.08 4.05
CA ALA A 233 -14.58 -21.97 4.53
C ALA A 233 -13.70 -20.87 5.19
N TRP A 234 -12.82 -21.24 6.13
CA TRP A 234 -11.87 -20.32 6.75
C TRP A 234 -10.87 -19.72 5.75
N THR A 235 -10.42 -20.49 4.77
CA THR A 235 -9.57 -19.97 3.70
C THR A 235 -10.28 -18.88 2.90
N ALA A 236 -11.57 -19.06 2.59
CA ALA A 236 -12.36 -18.01 1.93
C ALA A 236 -12.47 -16.74 2.81
N VAL A 237 -12.66 -16.90 4.13
CA VAL A 237 -12.68 -15.77 5.08
C VAL A 237 -11.36 -15.00 5.05
N ILE A 238 -10.23 -15.70 5.06
CA ILE A 238 -8.90 -15.07 5.00
C ILE A 238 -8.77 -14.21 3.74
N VAL A 239 -9.17 -14.75 2.58
CA VAL A 239 -9.12 -14.01 1.31
C VAL A 239 -9.99 -12.74 1.36
N VAL A 240 -11.22 -12.86 1.87
CA VAL A 240 -12.12 -11.70 1.97
C VAL A 240 -11.57 -10.64 2.91
N LEU A 241 -11.09 -11.03 4.09
CA LEU A 241 -10.50 -10.11 5.07
C LEU A 241 -9.21 -9.45 4.55
N SER A 242 -8.36 -10.22 3.85
CA SER A 242 -7.14 -9.71 3.23
C SER A 242 -7.46 -8.62 2.20
N VAL A 243 -8.39 -8.87 1.28
CA VAL A 243 -8.81 -7.89 0.27
C VAL A 243 -9.47 -6.67 0.91
N PHE A 244 -10.26 -6.86 1.95
CA PHE A 244 -10.90 -5.77 2.69
C PHE A 244 -9.86 -4.87 3.37
N PHE A 245 -8.91 -5.47 4.07
CA PHE A 245 -7.83 -4.75 4.74
C PHE A 245 -6.94 -4.00 3.74
N GLU A 246 -6.58 -4.65 2.62
CA GLU A 246 -5.82 -4.04 1.54
C GLU A 246 -6.52 -2.78 1.01
N LYS A 247 -7.82 -2.85 0.73
CA LYS A 247 -8.59 -1.68 0.27
C LYS A 247 -8.60 -0.54 1.27
N ILE A 248 -8.74 -0.82 2.57
CA ILE A 248 -8.72 0.20 3.62
C ILE A 248 -7.37 0.92 3.64
N ILE A 249 -6.28 0.17 3.64
CA ILE A 249 -4.93 0.75 3.67
C ILE A 249 -4.65 1.57 2.41
N PHE A 250 -4.98 1.06 1.22
CA PHE A 250 -4.80 1.81 -0.02
C PHE A 250 -5.65 3.07 -0.07
N TYR A 251 -6.89 3.01 0.40
CA TYR A 251 -7.73 4.20 0.52
C TYR A 251 -7.08 5.25 1.45
N GLY A 252 -6.54 4.83 2.58
CA GLY A 252 -5.79 5.72 3.49
C GLY A 252 -4.57 6.36 2.82
N ILE A 253 -3.80 5.57 2.06
CA ILE A 253 -2.64 6.07 1.30
C ILE A 253 -3.07 7.05 0.22
N GLU A 254 -4.12 6.73 -0.54
CA GLU A 254 -4.64 7.65 -1.56
C GLU A 254 -5.12 8.97 -0.96
N VAL A 255 -5.83 8.93 0.16
CA VAL A 255 -6.25 10.14 0.89
C VAL A 255 -5.04 10.95 1.32
N PHE A 256 -4.00 10.30 1.88
CA PHE A 256 -2.76 10.96 2.26
C PHE A 256 -2.09 11.65 1.06
N PHE A 257 -2.02 10.98 -0.10
CA PHE A 257 -1.42 11.55 -1.31
C PHE A 257 -2.36 12.51 -2.08
N ARG A 258 -3.66 12.48 -1.84
CA ARG A 258 -4.64 13.38 -2.45
C ARG A 258 -4.72 14.74 -1.76
N TRP A 259 -4.28 14.81 -0.51
CA TRP A 259 -4.31 16.04 0.27
C TRP A 259 -3.21 17.00 -0.23
N GLU A 260 -3.56 17.82 -1.20
CA GLU A 260 -2.73 18.97 -1.63
C GLU A 260 -3.02 20.14 -0.70
N PRO A 261 -2.00 20.78 -0.10
CA PRO A 261 -2.22 22.04 0.55
C PRO A 261 -2.72 22.99 -0.54
N ALA A 262 -3.99 23.38 -0.45
CA ALA A 262 -4.57 24.33 -1.37
C ALA A 262 -3.70 25.57 -1.39
N CYS A 263 -3.13 25.92 -2.55
CA CYS A 263 -2.68 27.28 -2.79
C CYS A 263 -3.92 28.17 -2.64
N LYS A 264 -4.09 28.78 -1.47
CA LYS A 264 -5.13 29.77 -1.23
C LYS A 264 -4.76 31.01 -2.04
N ASP A 265 -5.08 30.96 -3.32
CA ASP A 265 -5.07 32.14 -4.15
C ASP A 265 -6.51 32.67 -4.26
N PRO A 266 -6.84 33.77 -3.57
CA PRO A 266 -8.19 34.34 -3.63
C PRO A 266 -8.55 34.92 -5.00
N SER A 267 -7.62 34.97 -5.95
CA SER A 267 -7.78 35.61 -7.26
C SER A 267 -8.00 34.63 -8.42
N MET A 268 -7.94 33.30 -8.19
CA MET A 268 -8.19 32.34 -9.27
C MET A 268 -9.69 32.14 -9.54
N PRO A 269 -10.15 32.30 -10.78
CA PRO A 269 -11.53 31.98 -11.13
C PRO A 269 -11.79 30.46 -10.97
N GLN A 270 -12.85 30.12 -10.22
CA GLN A 270 -13.27 28.75 -9.87
C GLN A 270 -13.50 27.78 -11.06
N LYS A 271 -13.37 28.24 -12.31
CA LYS A 271 -13.60 27.43 -13.51
C LYS A 271 -12.47 26.46 -13.87
N ILE A 272 -11.29 26.54 -13.23
CA ILE A 272 -10.13 25.71 -13.56
C ILE A 272 -10.02 24.45 -12.63
N ALA A 273 -10.79 24.41 -11.55
CA ALA A 273 -10.79 23.32 -10.57
C ALA A 273 -11.32 21.94 -11.06
N GLY A 274 -11.73 21.83 -12.33
CA GLY A 274 -12.35 20.62 -12.89
C GLY A 274 -11.44 19.72 -13.76
N ARG A 275 -10.16 20.05 -13.94
CA ARG A 275 -9.19 19.20 -14.65
C ARG A 275 -8.10 18.73 -13.71
N GLU A 276 -7.86 17.43 -13.66
CA GLU A 276 -6.78 16.74 -12.94
C GLU A 276 -5.37 17.14 -13.43
N GLN A 277 -5.03 18.42 -13.40
CA GLN A 277 -3.69 18.89 -13.68
C GLN A 277 -3.08 19.39 -12.38
N ARG A 278 -2.04 18.70 -11.93
CA ARG A 278 -1.23 19.10 -10.78
C ARG A 278 -0.38 20.28 -11.21
N THR A 279 -0.73 21.46 -10.76
CA THR A 279 0.05 22.68 -11.00
C THR A 279 0.82 23.06 -9.75
N LEU A 280 2.10 23.29 -9.90
CA LEU A 280 2.92 23.96 -8.88
C LEU A 280 2.78 25.47 -9.14
N CYS A 281 2.05 26.17 -8.27
CA CYS A 281 1.92 27.61 -8.35
C CYS A 281 3.11 28.27 -7.64
N VAL A 282 4.01 28.86 -8.40
CA VAL A 282 5.16 29.59 -7.88
C VAL A 282 4.87 31.09 -8.08
N ARG A 283 4.64 31.80 -6.98
CA ARG A 283 4.29 33.21 -6.99
C ARG A 283 5.39 34.04 -6.32
N ASN A 284 5.71 35.16 -6.91
CA ASN A 284 6.64 36.17 -6.34
C ASN A 284 8.08 35.65 -6.18
N LEU A 285 8.61 34.92 -7.13
CA LEU A 285 10.03 34.61 -7.16
C LEU A 285 10.83 35.81 -7.63
N GLY A 286 11.51 36.45 -6.69
CA GLY A 286 12.45 37.52 -6.99
C GLY A 286 13.82 37.21 -6.41
N LYS A 287 14.87 37.27 -7.21
CA LYS A 287 16.26 37.20 -6.78
C LYS A 287 17.03 38.42 -7.24
N SER A 288 17.64 39.14 -6.31
CA SER A 288 18.58 40.24 -6.63
C SER A 288 20.01 39.72 -6.56
N PHE A 289 20.79 40.00 -7.57
CA PHE A 289 22.23 39.78 -7.60
C PHE A 289 22.94 41.07 -7.91
N HIS A 290 23.84 41.49 -7.07
CA HIS A 290 24.56 42.76 -7.22
C HIS A 290 23.66 43.99 -7.47
N ASN A 291 22.62 44.16 -6.65
CA ASN A 291 21.62 45.24 -6.78
C ASN A 291 20.82 45.27 -8.11
N GLN A 292 20.92 44.25 -8.93
CA GLN A 292 20.03 44.07 -10.10
C GLN A 292 19.09 42.92 -9.88
N TRP A 293 17.79 43.14 -10.09
CA TRP A 293 16.77 42.11 -10.04
C TRP A 293 16.86 41.26 -11.31
N ILE A 294 17.26 39.98 -11.17
CA ILE A 294 17.32 39.02 -12.29
C ILE A 294 15.91 38.54 -12.65
N PHE A 295 15.03 38.46 -11.66
CA PHE A 295 13.62 38.13 -11.86
C PHE A 295 12.77 39.12 -11.08
N ARG A 296 11.84 39.80 -11.75
CA ARG A 296 10.78 40.60 -11.14
C ARG A 296 9.48 39.85 -11.31
N HIS A 297 8.82 39.44 -10.21
CA HIS A 297 7.48 38.89 -10.20
C HIS A 297 7.22 37.86 -11.29
N VAL A 298 7.89 36.70 -11.23
CA VAL A 298 7.61 35.57 -12.14
C VAL A 298 6.52 34.75 -11.51
N ASP A 299 5.33 34.78 -12.10
CA ASP A 299 4.22 33.89 -11.80
C ASP A 299 4.19 32.83 -12.91
N HIS A 300 4.48 31.56 -12.58
CA HIS A 300 4.44 30.48 -13.54
C HIS A 300 3.69 29.27 -12.98
N GLU A 301 2.81 28.71 -13.78
CA GLU A 301 2.10 27.46 -13.48
C GLU A 301 2.81 26.31 -14.17
N PHE A 302 3.25 25.31 -13.41
CA PHE A 302 3.86 24.09 -13.94
C PHE A 302 2.83 22.98 -14.02
N HIS A 303 2.62 22.42 -15.20
CA HIS A 303 1.74 21.28 -15.44
C HIS A 303 2.53 19.95 -15.34
N SER A 304 1.97 18.94 -14.65
CA SER A 304 2.59 17.62 -14.56
C SER A 304 2.59 16.97 -15.93
N GLY A 305 3.77 16.77 -16.52
CA GLY A 305 3.95 16.17 -17.84
C GLY A 305 4.77 17.00 -18.81
N GLU A 306 5.01 18.27 -18.52
CA GLU A 306 6.00 19.02 -19.27
C GLU A 306 7.42 18.70 -18.78
N PRO A 307 8.41 18.49 -19.70
CA PRO A 307 9.79 18.42 -19.28
C PRO A 307 10.09 19.76 -18.59
N TYR A 308 10.68 19.69 -17.41
CA TYR A 308 11.14 20.87 -16.66
C TYR A 308 12.19 21.62 -17.47
N VAL A 309 11.74 22.36 -18.48
CA VAL A 309 12.60 23.23 -19.25
C VAL A 309 12.97 24.35 -18.32
N CYS A 310 14.17 24.25 -17.89
CA CYS A 310 14.88 25.18 -17.06
C CYS A 310 14.59 26.63 -17.48
N LEU A 311 13.84 27.36 -16.68
CA LEU A 311 13.75 28.82 -16.74
C LEU A 311 15.13 29.51 -16.59
N LEU A 312 16.19 28.73 -16.39
CA LEU A 312 17.57 29.19 -16.33
C LEU A 312 18.20 29.48 -17.71
N TYR A 313 17.53 29.13 -18.82
CA TYR A 313 18.14 29.21 -20.16
C TYR A 313 17.59 30.27 -21.12
N THR A 314 16.69 31.15 -20.67
CA THR A 314 16.17 32.20 -21.54
C THR A 314 16.59 33.61 -21.10
N SER A 315 17.73 33.75 -20.46
CA SER A 315 18.39 35.06 -20.38
C SER A 315 19.31 35.18 -21.62
N PRO A 316 19.01 36.06 -22.59
CA PRO A 316 20.01 36.40 -23.58
C PRO A 316 21.21 36.98 -22.83
N SER A 317 22.38 36.43 -23.11
CA SER A 317 23.65 36.97 -22.64
C SER A 317 23.75 38.43 -23.05
N PRO A 318 24.02 39.34 -22.13
CA PRO A 318 24.34 40.74 -22.52
C PRO A 318 25.77 40.74 -23.07
N ARG A 319 25.91 40.32 -24.31
CA ARG A 319 27.06 40.58 -25.15
C ARG A 319 26.52 40.78 -26.56
N ASP A 320 26.16 41.99 -26.80
CA ASP A 320 26.46 42.79 -27.98
C ASP A 320 25.94 44.21 -27.77
#